data_9833f10fe6574b140286674c69d15973
#
_entry.id   9833f10fe6574b140286674c69d15973
#
_cell.length_a   1.000
_cell.length_b   1.000
_cell.length_c   1.000
_cell.angle_alpha   90.00
_cell.angle_beta   90.00
_cell.angle_gamma   90.00
#
_symmetry.space_group_name_H-M   'P 1'
#
loop_
_entity.id
_entity.type
_entity.pdbx_description
1 polymer ?
#
loop_
_entity_poly.entity_id
_entity_poly.type
_entity_poly.pdbx_seq_one_letter_code
_entity_poly.pdbx_strand_id
1 'polypeptide(L)'
;MIHTTEYFTKLYPSIPLVSYIHQPSEELRIDRRRAVIVCPGGGYQFLSDREAEPVALQYFAAGFNVFILRYAVGADAVGYAPRIQSALAVRYVRENAERFLIDPDYVFIAGFSAGGHLAASCGTLWNIEPVRTALGADAPAGIGKPTGTVLCYPVLIAGVHSHAGSINTLCGKDNPTAEERDRFSLEKHVDATTAPAFIWHTYDDGCVPVE
;
A
#
# COMPACT_ATOMS: atom_id res chain seq x y z
N MET A 1 -4.66 -23.39 3.78
CA MET A 1 -4.22 -22.13 3.18
C MET A 1 -4.42 -22.22 1.67
N ILE A 2 -5.03 -21.19 1.07
CA ILE A 2 -5.12 -21.01 -0.38
C ILE A 2 -4.10 -19.93 -0.74
N HIS A 3 -3.26 -20.21 -1.72
CA HIS A 3 -2.27 -19.26 -2.23
C HIS A 3 -2.51 -19.04 -3.71
N THR A 4 -2.63 -17.78 -4.14
CA THR A 4 -2.81 -17.41 -5.56
C THR A 4 -2.00 -16.19 -5.92
N THR A 5 -1.69 -16.06 -7.20
CA THR A 5 -1.13 -14.84 -7.79
C THR A 5 -2.06 -14.39 -8.89
N GLU A 6 -2.54 -13.16 -8.82
CA GLU A 6 -3.55 -12.65 -9.73
C GLU A 6 -3.15 -11.29 -10.29
N TYR A 7 -3.42 -11.07 -11.57
CA TYR A 7 -3.29 -9.78 -12.23
C TYR A 7 -4.65 -9.09 -12.16
N PHE A 8 -4.86 -8.34 -11.10
CA PHE A 8 -6.16 -7.92 -10.60
C PHE A 8 -6.77 -6.70 -11.30
N THR A 9 -6.02 -6.05 -12.20
CA THR A 9 -6.51 -4.85 -12.89
C THR A 9 -6.08 -4.81 -14.35
N LYS A 10 -7.00 -4.41 -15.23
CA LYS A 10 -6.71 -4.18 -16.65
C LYS A 10 -5.86 -2.94 -16.89
N LEU A 11 -5.90 -1.96 -16.00
CA LEU A 11 -5.15 -0.72 -16.11
C LEU A 11 -3.63 -0.95 -15.94
N TYR A 12 -3.27 -1.95 -15.13
CA TYR A 12 -1.89 -2.35 -14.88
C TYR A 12 -1.79 -3.87 -14.98
N PRO A 13 -1.80 -4.43 -16.21
CA PRO A 13 -1.94 -5.87 -16.42
C PRO A 13 -0.72 -6.71 -16.00
N SER A 14 0.40 -6.04 -15.73
CA SER A 14 1.64 -6.69 -15.25
C SER A 14 1.82 -6.67 -13.73
N ILE A 15 0.92 -6.03 -12.98
CA ILE A 15 1.05 -5.89 -11.52
C ILE A 15 0.31 -7.02 -10.83
N PRO A 16 1.02 -7.97 -10.19
CA PRO A 16 0.40 -9.06 -9.47
C PRO A 16 0.02 -8.68 -8.04
N LEU A 17 -1.06 -9.30 -7.57
CA LEU A 17 -1.46 -9.38 -6.19
C LEU A 17 -1.32 -10.84 -5.75
N VAL A 18 -0.43 -11.11 -4.82
CA VAL A 18 -0.22 -12.45 -4.25
C VAL A 18 -1.09 -12.58 -3.00
N SER A 19 -1.88 -13.63 -2.89
CA SER A 19 -2.79 -13.81 -1.75
C SER A 19 -2.49 -15.07 -0.95
N TYR A 20 -2.70 -14.97 0.37
CA TYR A 20 -2.66 -16.06 1.33
C TYR A 20 -3.98 -16.03 2.11
N ILE A 21 -4.85 -17.00 1.84
CA ILE A 21 -6.22 -17.04 2.35
C ILE A 21 -6.41 -18.25 3.25
N HIS A 22 -6.96 -18.03 4.45
CA HIS A 22 -7.39 -19.12 5.34
C HIS A 22 -8.56 -19.87 4.72
N GLN A 23 -8.53 -21.19 4.83
CA GLN A 23 -9.71 -21.99 4.53
C GLN A 23 -10.76 -21.84 5.64
N PRO A 24 -12.04 -21.92 5.31
CA PRO A 24 -13.09 -21.99 6.32
C PRO A 24 -12.87 -23.17 7.28
N SER A 25 -13.32 -23.01 8.51
CA SER A 25 -13.30 -24.07 9.51
C SER A 25 -14.57 -23.99 10.35
N GLU A 26 -15.37 -25.03 10.30
CA GLU A 26 -16.59 -25.13 11.12
C GLU A 26 -16.26 -25.17 12.61
N GLU A 27 -15.14 -25.80 12.98
CA GLU A 27 -14.67 -25.88 14.36
C GLU A 27 -14.31 -24.50 14.93
N LEU A 28 -13.60 -23.66 14.15
CA LEU A 28 -13.16 -22.33 14.57
C LEU A 28 -14.30 -21.32 14.56
N ARG A 29 -15.39 -21.58 13.82
CA ARG A 29 -16.54 -20.67 13.65
C ARG A 29 -16.13 -19.27 13.19
N ILE A 30 -15.12 -19.19 12.32
CA ILE A 30 -14.62 -17.95 11.72
C ILE A 30 -14.99 -17.97 10.24
N ASP A 31 -16.01 -17.21 9.90
CA ASP A 31 -16.52 -17.14 8.52
C ASP A 31 -15.79 -16.09 7.68
N ARG A 32 -15.40 -14.98 8.32
CA ARG A 32 -14.70 -13.86 7.66
C ARG A 32 -13.55 -13.37 8.52
N ARG A 33 -12.49 -12.91 7.87
CA ARG A 33 -11.29 -12.40 8.52
C ARG A 33 -11.02 -10.96 8.11
N ARG A 34 -10.21 -10.26 8.87
CA ARG A 34 -9.64 -8.98 8.45
C ARG A 34 -8.61 -9.22 7.35
N ALA A 35 -8.48 -8.26 6.44
CA ALA A 35 -7.49 -8.31 5.37
C ALA A 35 -6.35 -7.32 5.61
N VAL A 36 -5.14 -7.68 5.21
CA VAL A 36 -4.01 -6.77 5.13
C VAL A 36 -3.30 -6.89 3.79
N ILE A 37 -3.08 -5.75 3.14
CA ILE A 37 -2.29 -5.65 1.91
C ILE A 37 -0.89 -5.19 2.32
N VAL A 38 0.13 -5.99 2.04
CA VAL A 38 1.54 -5.71 2.35
C VAL A 38 2.19 -5.07 1.14
N CYS A 39 2.84 -3.92 1.36
CA CYS A 39 3.64 -3.19 0.38
C CYS A 39 5.10 -3.23 0.79
N PRO A 40 5.95 -4.06 0.16
CA PRO A 40 7.38 -4.13 0.45
C PRO A 40 8.09 -2.80 0.15
N GLY A 41 9.22 -2.52 0.80
CA GLY A 41 10.09 -1.41 0.49
C GLY A 41 10.98 -1.66 -0.72
N GLY A 42 12.00 -0.82 -0.89
CA GLY A 42 12.97 -0.92 -1.99
C GLY A 42 13.14 0.38 -2.78
N GLY A 43 12.83 1.54 -2.19
CA GLY A 43 13.09 2.86 -2.76
C GLY A 43 12.29 3.18 -4.03
N TYR A 44 11.22 2.45 -4.32
CA TYR A 44 10.52 2.41 -5.61
C TYR A 44 11.40 1.92 -6.78
N GLN A 45 12.60 1.42 -6.52
CA GLN A 45 13.52 0.90 -7.54
C GLN A 45 13.42 -0.62 -7.69
N PHE A 46 13.10 -1.31 -6.61
CA PHE A 46 12.85 -2.76 -6.55
C PHE A 46 11.85 -3.06 -5.43
N LEU A 47 11.49 -4.33 -5.26
CA LEU A 47 10.66 -4.80 -4.15
C LEU A 47 11.48 -5.72 -3.25
N SER A 48 11.54 -5.40 -1.96
CA SER A 48 12.28 -6.14 -0.95
C SER A 48 11.56 -7.45 -0.60
N ASP A 49 12.16 -8.58 -0.96
CA ASP A 49 11.58 -9.89 -0.62
C ASP A 49 11.57 -10.16 0.89
N ARG A 50 12.44 -9.52 1.67
CA ARG A 50 12.44 -9.60 3.14
C ARG A 50 11.18 -9.01 3.76
N GLU A 51 10.57 -8.04 3.10
CA GLU A 51 9.39 -7.30 3.56
C GLU A 51 8.12 -7.77 2.85
N ALA A 52 8.20 -8.83 2.07
CA ALA A 52 7.12 -9.44 1.33
C ALA A 52 6.56 -10.69 2.07
N GLU A 53 6.84 -11.89 1.56
CA GLU A 53 6.33 -13.15 2.12
C GLU A 53 6.66 -13.36 3.59
N PRO A 54 7.89 -13.09 4.10
CA PRO A 54 8.18 -13.29 5.52
C PRO A 54 7.26 -12.48 6.44
N VAL A 55 6.95 -11.24 6.06
CA VAL A 55 6.02 -10.38 6.80
C VAL A 55 4.58 -10.85 6.61
N ALA A 56 4.18 -11.14 5.38
CA ALA A 56 2.84 -11.61 5.05
C ALA A 56 2.46 -12.84 5.86
N LEU A 57 3.38 -13.79 6.02
CA LEU A 57 3.16 -15.01 6.79
C LEU A 57 3.00 -14.75 8.30
N GLN A 58 3.59 -13.68 8.85
CA GLN A 58 3.34 -13.30 10.26
C GLN A 58 1.91 -12.76 10.43
N TYR A 59 1.44 -11.90 9.54
CA TYR A 59 0.04 -11.46 9.55
C TYR A 59 -0.92 -12.63 9.33
N PHE A 60 -0.57 -13.55 8.43
CA PHE A 60 -1.36 -14.76 8.21
C PHE A 60 -1.44 -15.61 9.47
N ALA A 61 -0.32 -15.87 10.15
CA ALA A 61 -0.29 -16.59 11.41
C ALA A 61 -1.10 -15.89 12.52
N ALA A 62 -1.20 -14.56 12.48
CA ALA A 62 -2.04 -13.77 13.37
C ALA A 62 -3.54 -13.79 13.01
N GLY A 63 -3.92 -14.52 11.96
CA GLY A 63 -5.31 -14.75 11.58
C GLY A 63 -5.88 -13.82 10.51
N PHE A 64 -5.06 -12.97 9.89
CA PHE A 64 -5.48 -12.16 8.73
C PHE A 64 -5.49 -12.98 7.45
N ASN A 65 -6.34 -12.60 6.50
CA ASN A 65 -6.12 -12.94 5.10
C ASN A 65 -5.21 -11.86 4.49
N VAL A 66 -4.15 -12.28 3.80
CA VAL A 66 -3.04 -11.42 3.45
C VAL A 66 -2.85 -11.33 1.96
N PHE A 67 -2.51 -10.13 1.51
CA PHE A 67 -2.21 -9.84 0.12
C PHE A 67 -0.86 -9.13 0.04
N ILE A 68 -0.01 -9.49 -0.93
CA ILE A 68 1.23 -8.76 -1.21
C ILE A 68 1.03 -8.05 -2.54
N LEU A 69 1.11 -6.73 -2.52
CA LEU A 69 1.07 -5.92 -3.74
C LEU A 69 2.48 -5.76 -4.30
N ARG A 70 2.73 -6.40 -5.43
CA ARG A 70 3.98 -6.24 -6.19
C ARG A 70 3.88 -5.03 -7.11
N TYR A 71 3.81 -3.83 -6.53
CA TYR A 71 3.58 -2.57 -7.23
C TYR A 71 4.72 -2.19 -8.19
N ALA A 72 4.46 -1.28 -9.13
CA ALA A 72 5.41 -0.80 -10.13
C ALA A 72 6.64 -0.15 -9.50
N VAL A 73 7.81 -0.44 -10.05
CA VAL A 73 9.13 0.07 -9.63
C VAL A 73 9.91 0.61 -10.82
N GLY A 74 10.99 1.34 -10.56
CA GLY A 74 11.83 1.95 -11.58
C GLY A 74 11.05 2.97 -12.44
N ALA A 75 11.20 2.91 -13.75
CA ALA A 75 10.54 3.82 -14.66
C ALA A 75 9.00 3.73 -14.63
N ASP A 76 8.45 2.57 -14.28
CA ASP A 76 7.01 2.35 -14.19
C ASP A 76 6.40 2.91 -12.89
N ALA A 77 7.23 3.31 -11.90
CA ALA A 77 6.78 3.93 -10.65
C ALA A 77 6.53 5.44 -10.76
N VAL A 78 6.89 6.06 -11.88
CA VAL A 78 6.83 7.53 -12.04
C VAL A 78 5.41 8.06 -11.84
N GLY A 79 5.30 9.15 -11.11
CA GLY A 79 4.03 9.83 -10.84
C GLY A 79 3.17 9.09 -9.81
N TYR A 80 1.91 8.89 -10.16
CA TYR A 80 0.93 8.30 -9.26
C TYR A 80 0.66 6.81 -9.50
N ALA A 81 1.43 6.14 -10.38
CA ALA A 81 1.17 4.75 -10.74
C ALA A 81 1.13 3.78 -9.55
N PRO A 82 2.11 3.71 -8.63
CA PRO A 82 2.04 2.81 -7.47
C PRO A 82 0.84 3.13 -6.56
N ARG A 83 0.52 4.42 -6.37
CA ARG A 83 -0.62 4.86 -5.56
C ARG A 83 -1.96 4.42 -6.15
N ILE A 84 -2.12 4.57 -7.46
CA ILE A 84 -3.32 4.09 -8.16
C ILE A 84 -3.42 2.58 -8.00
N GLN A 85 -2.32 1.85 -8.15
CA GLN A 85 -2.29 0.40 -7.97
C GLN A 85 -2.69 -0.03 -6.56
N SER A 86 -2.23 0.69 -5.52
CA SER A 86 -2.63 0.40 -4.13
C SER A 86 -4.13 0.64 -3.89
N ALA A 87 -4.69 1.72 -4.43
CA ALA A 87 -6.12 1.99 -4.34
C ALA A 87 -6.96 0.95 -5.09
N LEU A 88 -6.52 0.53 -6.28
CA LEU A 88 -7.15 -0.55 -7.05
C LEU A 88 -7.05 -1.89 -6.32
N ALA A 89 -5.94 -2.18 -5.62
CA ALA A 89 -5.80 -3.40 -4.82
C ALA A 89 -6.77 -3.40 -3.62
N VAL A 90 -6.91 -2.29 -2.91
CA VAL A 90 -7.89 -2.16 -1.81
C VAL A 90 -9.30 -2.37 -2.34
N ARG A 91 -9.67 -1.74 -3.45
CA ARG A 91 -10.95 -1.94 -4.12
C ARG A 91 -11.16 -3.40 -4.50
N TYR A 92 -10.18 -4.01 -5.17
CA TYR A 92 -10.27 -5.39 -5.64
C TYR A 92 -10.49 -6.38 -4.49
N VAL A 93 -9.75 -6.21 -3.40
CA VAL A 93 -9.90 -7.04 -2.19
C VAL A 93 -11.32 -6.89 -1.60
N ARG A 94 -11.87 -5.68 -1.52
CA ARG A 94 -13.23 -5.42 -1.05
C ARG A 94 -14.30 -6.00 -1.95
N GLU A 95 -14.20 -5.79 -3.26
CA GLU A 95 -15.18 -6.30 -4.23
C GLU A 95 -15.21 -7.82 -4.30
N ASN A 96 -14.12 -8.49 -3.89
CA ASN A 96 -14.01 -9.95 -3.83
C ASN A 96 -14.07 -10.51 -2.39
N ALA A 97 -14.71 -9.79 -1.47
CA ALA A 97 -14.74 -10.12 -0.05
C ALA A 97 -15.28 -11.53 0.24
N GLU A 98 -16.31 -11.96 -0.46
CA GLU A 98 -16.86 -13.32 -0.31
C GLU A 98 -15.87 -14.39 -0.77
N ARG A 99 -15.24 -14.19 -1.92
CA ARG A 99 -14.25 -15.11 -2.46
C ARG A 99 -13.02 -15.23 -1.56
N PHE A 100 -12.60 -14.12 -0.97
CA PHE A 100 -11.45 -14.05 -0.09
C PHE A 100 -11.78 -14.31 1.38
N LEU A 101 -13.04 -14.59 1.71
CA LEU A 101 -13.51 -14.82 3.08
C LEU A 101 -13.07 -13.71 4.04
N ILE A 102 -13.23 -12.46 3.61
CA ILE A 102 -12.88 -11.29 4.41
C ILE A 102 -14.12 -10.44 4.73
N ASP A 103 -13.96 -9.64 5.78
CA ASP A 103 -14.88 -8.55 6.08
C ASP A 103 -14.43 -7.30 5.28
N PRO A 104 -15.23 -6.78 4.34
CA PRO A 104 -14.86 -5.64 3.50
C PRO A 104 -14.66 -4.34 4.27
N ASP A 105 -15.18 -4.23 5.49
CA ASP A 105 -15.01 -3.06 6.34
C ASP A 105 -13.63 -3.04 7.03
N TYR A 106 -12.90 -4.17 7.02
CA TYR A 106 -11.60 -4.31 7.67
C TYR A 106 -10.49 -4.70 6.68
N VAL A 107 -10.22 -3.79 5.74
CA VAL A 107 -9.10 -3.92 4.78
C VAL A 107 -8.02 -2.90 5.12
N PHE A 108 -6.92 -3.39 5.68
CA PHE A 108 -5.76 -2.58 6.06
C PHE A 108 -4.68 -2.64 4.98
N ILE A 109 -3.78 -1.66 5.00
CA ILE A 109 -2.57 -1.66 4.19
C ILE A 109 -1.36 -1.47 5.09
N ALA A 110 -0.35 -2.31 4.93
CA ALA A 110 0.91 -2.24 5.68
C ALA A 110 2.06 -2.01 4.72
N GLY A 111 3.02 -1.15 5.09
CA GLY A 111 4.15 -0.89 4.21
C GLY A 111 5.42 -0.53 4.95
N PHE A 112 6.56 -0.74 4.28
CA PHE A 112 7.91 -0.65 4.79
C PHE A 112 8.72 0.33 3.95
N SER A 113 9.43 1.28 4.56
CA SER A 113 10.28 2.23 3.83
C SER A 113 9.50 2.95 2.70
N ALA A 114 9.88 2.79 1.43
CA ALA A 114 9.12 3.28 0.27
C ALA A 114 7.71 2.63 0.15
N GLY A 115 7.56 1.36 0.53
CA GLY A 115 6.24 0.71 0.64
C GLY A 115 5.40 1.32 1.77
N GLY A 116 6.04 1.82 2.84
CA GLY A 116 5.42 2.62 3.89
C GLY A 116 4.89 3.96 3.36
N HIS A 117 5.67 4.63 2.50
CA HIS A 117 5.19 5.80 1.76
C HIS A 117 3.96 5.45 0.91
N LEU A 118 3.99 4.33 0.18
CA LEU A 118 2.86 3.89 -0.63
C LEU A 118 1.62 3.63 0.22
N ALA A 119 1.76 2.91 1.32
CA ALA A 119 0.66 2.63 2.25
C ALA A 119 0.09 3.92 2.87
N ALA A 120 0.95 4.84 3.31
CA ALA A 120 0.55 6.14 3.81
C ALA A 120 -0.18 6.96 2.74
N SER A 121 0.35 6.99 1.51
CA SER A 121 -0.27 7.71 0.40
C SER A 121 -1.65 7.14 0.03
N CYS A 122 -1.86 5.84 0.16
CA CYS A 122 -3.16 5.21 -0.05
C CYS A 122 -4.20 5.68 0.99
N GLY A 123 -3.76 5.93 2.24
CA GLY A 123 -4.61 6.45 3.31
C GLY A 123 -4.83 7.96 3.30
N THR A 124 -3.86 8.74 2.78
CA THR A 124 -3.88 10.21 2.80
C THR A 124 -4.47 10.79 1.53
N LEU A 125 -4.00 10.31 0.38
CA LEU A 125 -4.34 10.85 -0.94
C LEU A 125 -5.36 9.97 -1.68
N TRP A 126 -6.23 9.29 -0.92
CA TRP A 126 -7.22 8.37 -1.45
C TRP A 126 -8.24 9.02 -2.41
N ASN A 127 -8.44 10.33 -2.32
CA ASN A 127 -9.47 11.08 -3.05
C ASN A 127 -8.90 12.07 -4.09
N ILE A 128 -7.64 11.98 -4.46
CA ILE A 128 -7.10 12.83 -5.54
C ILE A 128 -7.63 12.40 -6.90
N GLU A 129 -7.65 13.37 -7.82
CA GLU A 129 -8.24 13.16 -9.16
C GLU A 129 -7.68 11.93 -9.89
N PRO A 130 -6.35 11.68 -9.98
CA PRO A 130 -5.83 10.50 -10.67
C PRO A 130 -6.32 9.16 -10.09
N VAL A 131 -6.50 9.10 -8.77
CA VAL A 131 -7.03 7.90 -8.09
C VAL A 131 -8.51 7.73 -8.40
N ARG A 132 -9.32 8.79 -8.30
CA ARG A 132 -10.75 8.74 -8.60
C ARG A 132 -11.01 8.32 -10.05
N THR A 133 -10.27 8.90 -10.99
CA THR A 133 -10.36 8.55 -12.41
C THR A 133 -10.05 7.07 -12.65
N ALA A 134 -8.99 6.55 -12.03
CA ALA A 134 -8.61 5.14 -12.15
C ALA A 134 -9.62 4.19 -11.51
N LEU A 135 -10.24 4.60 -10.41
CA LEU A 135 -11.31 3.83 -9.77
C LEU A 135 -12.62 3.84 -10.57
N GLY A 136 -12.81 4.83 -11.44
CA GLY A 136 -14.02 5.00 -12.27
C GLY A 136 -15.07 5.90 -11.64
N ALA A 137 -15.84 6.59 -12.50
CA ALA A 137 -16.80 7.59 -12.09
C ALA A 137 -17.94 7.04 -11.20
N ASP A 138 -18.31 5.78 -11.41
CA ASP A 138 -19.41 5.10 -10.69
C ASP A 138 -18.93 4.35 -9.44
N ALA A 139 -17.63 4.43 -9.12
CA ALA A 139 -17.08 3.73 -7.95
C ALA A 139 -17.60 4.36 -6.65
N PRO A 140 -18.02 3.55 -5.67
CA PRO A 140 -18.44 4.06 -4.35
C PRO A 140 -17.33 4.91 -3.71
N ALA A 141 -17.72 6.02 -3.09
CA ALA A 141 -16.76 6.89 -2.41
C ALA A 141 -15.96 6.10 -1.35
N GLY A 142 -14.64 6.24 -1.39
CA GLY A 142 -13.76 5.55 -0.44
C GLY A 142 -13.54 4.06 -0.71
N ILE A 143 -14.02 3.49 -1.81
CA ILE A 143 -13.83 2.05 -2.11
C ILE A 143 -12.35 1.66 -2.15
N GLY A 144 -11.47 2.54 -2.63
CA GLY A 144 -10.02 2.36 -2.67
C GLY A 144 -9.26 2.89 -1.44
N LYS A 145 -9.96 3.42 -0.42
CA LYS A 145 -9.36 3.91 0.83
C LYS A 145 -9.22 2.77 1.83
N PRO A 146 -8.05 2.52 2.42
CA PRO A 146 -7.91 1.48 3.45
C PRO A 146 -8.65 1.87 4.74
N THR A 147 -9.04 0.88 5.53
CA THR A 147 -9.62 1.08 6.87
C THR A 147 -8.61 1.69 7.83
N GLY A 148 -7.35 1.35 7.67
CA GLY A 148 -6.22 1.90 8.42
C GLY A 148 -4.91 1.50 7.78
N THR A 149 -3.83 2.16 8.19
CA THR A 149 -2.47 1.94 7.67
C THR A 149 -1.52 1.50 8.77
N VAL A 150 -0.59 0.60 8.45
CA VAL A 150 0.53 0.21 9.30
C VAL A 150 1.81 0.61 8.59
N LEU A 151 2.54 1.56 9.17
CA LEU A 151 3.67 2.24 8.54
C LEU A 151 4.96 1.92 9.32
N CYS A 152 5.83 1.14 8.70
CA CYS A 152 7.09 0.72 9.29
C CYS A 152 8.23 1.51 8.65
N TYR A 153 8.95 2.30 9.44
CA TYR A 153 10.03 3.20 9.00
C TYR A 153 9.72 3.87 7.65
N PRO A 154 8.55 4.52 7.52
CA PRO A 154 8.04 4.99 6.23
C PRO A 154 8.76 6.26 5.77
N VAL A 155 8.96 6.38 4.45
CA VAL A 155 9.36 7.66 3.84
C VAL A 155 8.12 8.55 3.77
N LEU A 156 7.91 9.48 4.70
CA LEU A 156 6.69 10.32 4.72
C LEU A 156 6.89 11.70 4.14
N ILE A 157 8.10 12.25 4.27
CA ILE A 157 8.44 13.59 3.81
C ILE A 157 9.29 13.54 2.55
N ALA A 158 9.24 14.60 1.75
CA ALA A 158 10.06 14.77 0.56
C ALA A 158 11.08 15.92 0.67
N GLY A 159 11.29 16.42 1.91
CA GLY A 159 12.24 17.49 2.25
C GLY A 159 13.69 17.00 2.39
N VAL A 160 14.50 17.77 3.14
CA VAL A 160 15.94 17.53 3.33
C VAL A 160 16.26 16.25 4.11
N HIS A 161 15.34 15.78 4.97
CA HIS A 161 15.48 14.54 5.74
C HIS A 161 14.81 13.34 5.07
N SER A 162 14.42 13.46 3.79
CA SER A 162 13.78 12.36 3.05
C SER A 162 14.79 11.36 2.53
N HIS A 163 14.35 10.14 2.29
CA HIS A 163 15.06 9.20 1.43
C HIS A 163 14.95 9.67 -0.03
N ALA A 164 15.89 10.52 -0.46
CA ALA A 164 15.86 11.21 -1.77
C ALA A 164 15.67 10.26 -2.96
N GLY A 165 16.28 9.06 -2.92
CA GLY A 165 16.15 8.07 -4.00
C GLY A 165 14.70 7.66 -4.26
N SER A 166 13.89 7.45 -3.22
CA SER A 166 12.45 7.13 -3.36
C SER A 166 11.68 8.25 -4.06
N ILE A 167 11.92 9.49 -3.63
CA ILE A 167 11.21 10.66 -4.19
C ILE A 167 11.67 10.93 -5.63
N ASN A 168 12.97 10.80 -5.91
CA ASN A 168 13.51 10.96 -7.25
C ASN A 168 12.89 9.95 -8.24
N THR A 169 12.76 8.70 -7.82
CA THR A 169 12.09 7.67 -8.65
C THR A 169 10.64 8.04 -8.95
N LEU A 170 9.87 8.47 -7.94
CA LEU A 170 8.48 8.92 -8.16
C LEU A 170 8.39 10.17 -9.04
N CYS A 171 9.35 11.09 -8.94
CA CYS A 171 9.43 12.26 -9.79
C CYS A 171 9.94 11.95 -11.22
N GLY A 172 10.53 10.77 -11.44
CA GLY A 172 11.10 10.36 -12.72
C GLY A 172 12.38 11.12 -13.10
N LYS A 173 13.10 11.70 -12.12
CA LYS A 173 14.34 12.47 -12.36
C LYS A 173 15.18 12.61 -11.09
N ASP A 174 16.49 12.81 -11.27
CA ASP A 174 17.45 12.86 -10.14
C ASP A 174 17.36 14.15 -9.30
N ASN A 175 16.95 15.26 -9.88
CA ASN A 175 16.88 16.55 -9.21
C ASN A 175 15.51 17.20 -9.38
N PRO A 176 14.46 16.68 -8.73
CA PRO A 176 13.14 17.29 -8.80
C PRO A 176 13.11 18.65 -8.07
N THR A 177 12.29 19.55 -8.56
CA THR A 177 12.03 20.84 -7.89
C THR A 177 11.31 20.63 -6.57
N ALA A 178 11.26 21.65 -5.71
CA ALA A 178 10.51 21.59 -4.45
C ALA A 178 9.02 21.29 -4.70
N GLU A 179 8.41 21.92 -5.70
CA GLU A 179 7.00 21.70 -6.06
C GLU A 179 6.72 20.26 -6.52
N GLU A 180 7.64 19.65 -7.26
CA GLU A 180 7.51 18.26 -7.69
C GLU A 180 7.64 17.28 -6.51
N ARG A 181 8.55 17.58 -5.57
CA ARG A 181 8.70 16.80 -4.33
C ARG A 181 7.47 16.91 -3.44
N ASP A 182 6.88 18.10 -3.33
CA ASP A 182 5.72 18.39 -2.48
C ASP A 182 4.50 17.51 -2.79
N ARG A 183 4.37 17.04 -4.03
CA ARG A 183 3.32 16.07 -4.42
C ARG A 183 3.43 14.73 -3.68
N PHE A 184 4.62 14.40 -3.21
CA PHE A 184 4.95 13.15 -2.52
C PHE A 184 5.29 13.36 -1.04
N SER A 185 5.19 14.58 -0.53
CA SER A 185 5.44 14.95 0.87
C SER A 185 4.13 14.82 1.64
N LEU A 186 3.91 13.63 2.22
CA LEU A 186 2.59 13.21 2.70
C LEU A 186 2.15 13.99 3.93
N GLU A 187 3.07 14.51 4.74
CA GLU A 187 2.78 15.36 5.89
C GLU A 187 1.99 16.62 5.50
N LYS A 188 2.09 17.06 4.25
CA LYS A 188 1.38 18.23 3.73
C LYS A 188 -0.07 17.91 3.30
N HIS A 189 -0.42 16.65 3.26
CA HIS A 189 -1.70 16.17 2.72
C HIS A 189 -2.58 15.49 3.78
N VAL A 190 -2.15 15.48 5.03
CA VAL A 190 -2.95 14.93 6.14
C VAL A 190 -4.12 15.85 6.45
N ASP A 191 -5.31 15.27 6.54
CA ASP A 191 -6.54 15.97 6.91
C ASP A 191 -7.47 15.07 7.75
N ALA A 192 -8.64 15.56 8.08
CA ALA A 192 -9.65 14.83 8.86
C ALA A 192 -10.19 13.57 8.15
N THR A 193 -9.96 13.43 6.85
CA THR A 193 -10.38 12.26 6.07
C THR A 193 -9.27 11.22 5.90
N THR A 194 -8.06 11.51 6.35
CA THR A 194 -6.93 10.57 6.31
C THR A 194 -7.26 9.31 7.11
N ALA A 195 -6.89 8.14 6.59
CA ALA A 195 -7.09 6.89 7.29
C ALA A 195 -6.26 6.84 8.59
N PRO A 196 -6.78 6.24 9.68
CA PRO A 196 -6.00 6.03 10.90
C PRO A 196 -4.70 5.29 10.62
N ALA A 197 -3.61 5.67 11.29
CA ALA A 197 -2.30 5.10 11.07
C ALA A 197 -1.67 4.60 12.38
N PHE A 198 -1.05 3.43 12.32
CA PHE A 198 -0.04 3.00 13.28
C PHE A 198 1.33 3.20 12.64
N ILE A 199 2.21 3.97 13.29
CA ILE A 199 3.55 4.29 12.78
C ILE A 199 4.59 3.72 13.73
N TRP A 200 5.59 3.02 13.18
CA TRP A 200 6.73 2.50 13.90
C TRP A 200 8.02 2.87 13.19
N HIS A 201 9.02 3.35 13.95
CA HIS A 201 10.33 3.75 13.43
C HIS A 201 11.41 3.56 14.50
N THR A 202 12.64 3.26 14.08
CA THR A 202 13.80 3.29 14.98
C THR A 202 14.45 4.66 14.95
N TYR A 203 14.90 5.12 16.12
CA TYR A 203 15.52 6.44 16.28
C TYR A 203 16.83 6.61 15.50
N ASP A 204 17.60 5.53 15.35
CA ASP A 204 18.90 5.48 14.71
C ASP A 204 18.88 4.93 13.27
N ASP A 205 17.75 5.05 12.57
CA ASP A 205 17.63 4.62 11.18
C ASP A 205 18.51 5.51 10.28
N GLY A 206 19.57 4.93 9.73
CA GLY A 206 20.50 5.63 8.84
C GLY A 206 20.07 5.73 7.38
N CYS A 207 18.95 5.08 7.01
CA CYS A 207 18.39 5.09 5.65
C CYS A 207 17.25 6.06 5.50
N VAL A 208 16.31 6.00 6.43
CA VAL A 208 15.14 6.87 6.49
C VAL A 208 15.19 7.58 7.84
N PRO A 209 15.65 8.84 7.90
CA PRO A 209 15.69 9.59 9.15
C PRO A 209 14.29 9.68 9.81
N VAL A 210 14.28 9.63 11.14
CA VAL A 210 13.02 9.65 11.93
C VAL A 210 12.38 11.04 12.03
N GLU A 211 13.14 12.12 11.76
CA GLU A 211 12.70 13.51 11.76
C GLU A 211 11.62 13.83 10.75
#